data_1e810572e91a549d9088095759a00b50
#
_entry.id   1e810572e91a549d9088095759a00b50
#
_cell.length_a   1.000
_cell.length_b   1.000
_cell.length_c   1.000
_cell.angle_alpha   90.00
_cell.angle_beta   90.00
_cell.angle_gamma   90.00
#
_symmetry.space_group_name_H-M   'P 1'
#
loop_
_entity.id
_entity.type
_entity.pdbx_description
1 polymer ?
#
loop_
_entity_poly.entity_id
_entity_poly.type
_entity_poly.pdbx_seq_one_letter_code
_entity_poly.pdbx_strand_id
1 'polypeptide(L)' 'VRQTHLVQKLLAKESRSSLSPKIREACDLRLAHPNASLSELAEICGITKSGLAHRFKKIEAMVGTAD' A
#
# COMPACT_ATOMS: atom_id res chain seq x y z
N VAL A 1 -4.87 11.69 0.61
CA VAL A 1 -5.01 10.74 -0.49
C VAL A 1 -5.58 9.44 0.02
N ARG A 2 -6.47 8.87 -0.77
CA ARG A 2 -7.23 7.68 -0.39
C ARG A 2 -6.36 6.47 -0.04
N GLN A 3 -5.32 6.23 -0.84
CA GLN A 3 -4.42 5.11 -0.58
C GLN A 3 -3.63 5.28 0.71
N THR A 4 -3.21 6.50 0.99
CA THR A 4 -2.51 6.80 2.24
C THR A 4 -3.40 6.50 3.43
N HIS A 5 -4.68 6.88 3.34
CA HIS A 5 -5.66 6.61 4.37
C HIS A 5 -5.86 5.10 4.59
N LEU A 6 -5.94 4.34 3.49
CA LEU A 6 -6.08 2.88 3.55
C LEU A 6 -4.86 2.24 4.22
N VAL A 7 -3.67 2.71 3.88
CA VAL A 7 -2.44 2.21 4.48
C VAL A 7 -2.43 2.48 5.98
N GLN A 8 -2.80 3.70 6.38
CA GLN A 8 -2.85 4.05 7.80
C GLN A 8 -3.86 3.19 8.56
N LYS A 9 -5.01 2.92 7.96
CA LYS A 9 -6.01 2.03 8.57
C LYS A 9 -5.50 0.62 8.74
N LEU A 10 -4.82 0.10 7.72
CA LEU A 10 -4.25 -1.24 7.79
C LEU A 10 -3.23 -1.35 8.92
N LEU A 11 -2.34 -0.37 9.03
CA LEU A 11 -1.30 -0.38 10.05
C LEU A 11 -1.87 -0.21 11.45
N ALA A 12 -3.02 0.44 11.58
CA ALA A 12 -3.73 0.54 12.86
C ALA A 12 -4.42 -0.76 13.23
N LYS A 13 -4.87 -1.52 12.23
CA LYS A 13 -5.59 -2.78 12.43
C LYS A 13 -4.66 -3.96 12.63
N GLU A 14 -3.56 -3.99 11.87
CA GLU A 14 -2.59 -5.08 11.88
C GLU A 14 -1.23 -4.54 12.25
N SER A 15 -0.45 -5.30 13.00
CA SER A 15 0.92 -4.88 13.25
C SER A 15 1.73 -5.03 11.97
N ARG A 16 2.73 -4.17 11.81
CA ARG A 16 3.58 -4.18 10.63
C ARG A 16 4.26 -5.53 10.42
N SER A 17 4.64 -6.18 11.51
CA SER A 17 5.31 -7.48 11.45
C SER A 17 4.41 -8.63 11.04
N SER A 18 3.09 -8.46 11.10
CA SER A 18 2.15 -9.49 10.67
C SER A 18 1.83 -9.41 9.17
N LEU A 19 2.29 -8.38 8.49
CA LEU A 19 2.07 -8.20 7.06
C LEU A 19 3.15 -8.94 6.26
N SER A 20 2.78 -9.43 5.08
CA SER A 20 3.79 -10.03 4.19
C SER A 20 4.80 -8.96 3.79
N PRO A 21 6.05 -9.35 3.46
CA PRO A 21 7.07 -8.38 3.06
C PRO A 21 6.63 -7.48 1.90
N LYS A 22 5.93 -8.02 0.93
CA LYS A 22 5.48 -7.26 -0.23
C LYS A 22 4.44 -6.20 0.15
N ILE A 23 3.49 -6.57 1.02
CA ILE A 23 2.46 -5.65 1.47
C ILE A 23 3.06 -4.57 2.36
N ARG A 24 3.97 -4.95 3.26
CA ARG A 24 4.66 -4.01 4.13
C ARG A 24 5.46 -2.99 3.32
N GLU A 25 6.16 -3.47 2.28
CA GLU A 25 6.93 -2.60 1.39
C GLU A 25 6.02 -1.58 0.69
N ALA A 26 4.87 -2.04 0.19
CA ALA A 26 3.91 -1.14 -0.46
C ALA A 26 3.39 -0.08 0.51
N CYS A 27 3.10 -0.48 1.74
CA CYS A 27 2.64 0.46 2.76
C CYS A 27 3.71 1.51 3.06
N ASP A 28 4.94 1.08 3.28
CA ASP A 28 6.05 1.98 3.59
C ASP A 28 6.30 2.95 2.44
N LEU A 29 6.24 2.44 1.22
CA LEU A 29 6.46 3.24 0.02
C LEU A 29 5.42 4.35 -0.11
N ARG A 30 4.16 4.03 0.11
CA ARG A 30 3.09 5.03 0.03
C ARG A 30 3.20 6.08 1.14
N LEU A 31 3.59 5.67 2.34
CA LEU A 31 3.75 6.61 3.45
C LEU A 31 4.96 7.53 3.23
N ALA A 32 6.02 7.01 2.60
CA ALA A 32 7.20 7.82 2.30
C ALA A 32 6.93 8.82 1.15
N HIS A 33 6.02 8.47 0.25
CA HIS A 33 5.72 9.29 -0.93
C HIS A 33 4.21 9.49 -1.08
N PRO A 34 3.59 10.24 -0.16
CA PRO A 34 2.13 10.33 -0.12
C PRO A 34 1.50 10.99 -1.34
N ASN A 35 2.26 11.82 -2.05
CA ASN A 35 1.75 12.54 -3.22
C ASN A 35 2.19 11.92 -4.55
N ALA A 36 2.94 10.84 -4.52
CA ALA A 36 3.44 10.21 -5.74
C ALA A 36 2.32 9.43 -6.43
N SER A 37 2.37 9.40 -7.75
CA SER A 37 1.43 8.59 -8.53
C SER A 37 1.82 7.11 -8.41
N LEU A 38 0.88 6.25 -8.78
CA LEU A 38 1.13 4.82 -8.77
C LEU A 38 2.31 4.45 -9.70
N SER A 39 2.41 5.11 -10.85
CA SER A 39 3.52 4.91 -11.78
C SER A 39 4.86 5.27 -11.15
N GLU A 40 4.90 6.39 -10.45
CA GLU A 40 6.11 6.82 -9.75
C GLU A 40 6.53 5.84 -8.68
N LEU A 41 5.57 5.37 -7.89
CA LEU A 41 5.84 4.38 -6.85
C LEU A 41 6.35 3.07 -7.44
N ALA A 42 5.78 2.63 -8.57
CA ALA A 42 6.23 1.42 -9.24
C ALA A 42 7.68 1.53 -9.70
N GLU A 43 8.06 2.69 -10.23
CA GLU A 43 9.45 2.95 -10.63
C GLU A 43 10.40 2.90 -9.44
N ILE A 44 10.03 3.52 -8.35
CA ILE A 44 10.85 3.53 -7.14
C ILE A 44 11.02 2.10 -6.61
N CYS A 45 9.95 1.32 -6.64
CA CYS A 45 9.95 -0.05 -6.14
C CYS A 45 10.62 -1.05 -7.11
N GLY A 46 10.74 -0.69 -8.38
CA GLY A 46 11.32 -1.55 -9.39
C GLY A 46 10.38 -2.63 -9.90
N ILE A 47 9.08 -2.40 -9.83
CA ILE A 47 8.07 -3.34 -10.32
C ILE A 47 7.16 -2.65 -11.32
N THR A 48 6.26 -3.43 -11.94
CA THR A 48 5.30 -2.85 -12.87
C THR A 48 4.19 -2.12 -12.12
N LYS A 49 3.57 -1.16 -12.81
CA LYS A 49 2.42 -0.44 -12.26
C LYS A 49 1.29 -1.41 -11.91
N SER A 50 1.05 -2.40 -12.77
CA SER A 50 0.01 -3.41 -12.53
C SER A 50 0.30 -4.23 -11.28
N GLY A 51 1.55 -4.62 -11.09
CA GLY A 51 1.96 -5.37 -9.90
C GLY A 51 1.73 -4.59 -8.63
N LEU A 52 2.10 -3.31 -8.64
CA LEU A 52 1.89 -2.45 -7.48
C LEU A 52 0.41 -2.19 -7.22
N ALA A 53 -0.36 -1.96 -8.28
CA ALA A 53 -1.81 -1.79 -8.15
C ALA A 53 -2.46 -3.02 -7.50
N HIS A 54 -1.98 -4.21 -7.86
CA HIS A 54 -2.47 -5.44 -7.27
C HIS A 54 -2.19 -5.50 -5.77
N ARG A 55 -1.02 -5.04 -5.35
CA ARG A 55 -0.67 -4.99 -3.93
C ARG A 55 -1.60 -4.05 -3.16
N PHE A 56 -1.92 -2.89 -3.72
CA PHE A 56 -2.84 -1.95 -3.10
C PHE A 56 -4.27 -2.49 -3.06
N LYS A 57 -4.67 -3.27 -4.06
CA LYS A 57 -5.97 -3.95 -4.02
C LYS A 57 -6.04 -4.93 -2.86
N LYS A 58 -4.97 -5.64 -2.59
CA LYS A 58 -4.90 -6.54 -1.44
C LYS A 58 -5.00 -5.78 -0.12
N ILE A 59 -4.33 -4.64 -0.03
CA ILE A 59 -4.41 -3.77 1.15
C ILE A 59 -5.86 -3.34 1.37
N GLU A 60 -6.52 -2.91 0.31
CA GLU A 60 -7.92 -2.49 0.37
C GLU A 60 -8.81 -3.63 0.88
N ALA A 61 -8.60 -4.84 0.38
CA ALA A 61 -9.36 -6.00 0.81
C ALA A 61 -9.09 -6.34 2.29
N MET A 62 -7.87 -6.17 2.75
CA MET A 62 -7.51 -6.44 4.13
C MET A 62 -8.12 -5.42 5.09
N VAL A 63 -8.21 -4.17 4.68
CA VAL A 63 -8.83 -3.11 5.49
C VAL A 63 -10.35 -3.29 5.53
N GLY A 64 -10.92 -3.79 4.46
CA GLY A 64 -12.35 -3.91 4.31
C GLY A 64 -12.94 -2.77 3.50
N THR A 65 -14.05 -3.03 2.84
CA THR A 65 -14.67 -2.06 1.94
C THR A 65 -15.79 -1.28 2.58
N ALA A 66 -16.16 -1.63 3.81
CA ALA A 66 -17.28 -1.02 4.50
C ALA A 66 -16.98 0.39 5.06
N ASP A 67 -15.76 0.80 4.96
CA ASP A 67 -15.38 2.12 5.50
C ASP A 67 -15.61 3.24 4.52
#